data_70117b602abceac46dece16101b7f73a
#
_entry.id   70117b602abceac46dece16101b7f73a
#
_cell.length_a   1.000
_cell.length_b   1.000
_cell.length_c   1.000
_cell.angle_alpha   90.00
_cell.angle_beta   90.00
_cell.angle_gamma   90.00
#
_symmetry.space_group_name_H-M   'P 1'
#
loop_
_entity.id
_entity.type
_entity.pdbx_description
1 polymer ?
#
loop_
_entity_poly.entity_id
_entity_poly.type
_entity_poly.pdbx_seq_one_letter_code
_entity_poly.pdbx_strand_id
1 'polypeptide(L)'
;MFTGKTFIALALSALLPAASALAAGDDTLVYCSEASPESFNPQIASSGPSFVASSQVLYNRLINFDPVKNTPVPSLATEWNVSPDGKTWTFTLRKGVQFNSNKFFKPTRDFNADDVLFSVLRQKDANHPYHNVSHGQYEYFHDVGLDKLIKEVKKIDDYHVQFVLNEPNAAFLADWGMDFASILSAEYADAMLKKGTPEYIDTWPVGTGPYALQQYKVDSLIRYVANPHYWDGEVPTKHLIFSITPNVETRLAKLQTNECQIIPAPSPVQFPVIKGNKDLALHSVEALNVGYLAFNTEKKPFDNLLVRQALNYATDKQAIVKAVFLESGSVAKSPIPANMLGYKKDLPDYDYDPQKAKDLLKQAGLEKGAEVTLWSMPVQRPYNPNSRRIAEMIQNDWSKVGIKAKIVTYEWGEYLAGMRKGEHDSALFGWMSDNGDPDNFAGTLLSCDNIKTGSNVARWCDKPYDSLVKRAILVSDPQERAKLYAQAQEIFYQQAPWITLATGKTFYATRSNVSGYSVSLMGSDFSKVKLN
;
A
#
# COMPACT_ATOMS: atom_id res chain seq x y z
N MET A 1 -57.76 -55.41 36.71
CA MET A 1 -58.09 -54.36 35.75
C MET A 1 -56.78 -53.59 35.44
N PHE A 2 -56.10 -53.91 34.36
CA PHE A 2 -54.86 -53.27 33.94
C PHE A 2 -55.16 -52.36 32.76
N THR A 3 -54.87 -51.09 32.88
CA THR A 3 -54.99 -50.13 31.77
C THR A 3 -53.58 -49.78 31.30
N GLY A 4 -53.23 -50.26 30.07
CA GLY A 4 -51.97 -49.91 29.42
C GLY A 4 -51.97 -48.45 28.94
N LYS A 5 -50.87 -47.75 29.17
CA LYS A 5 -50.55 -46.45 28.55
C LYS A 5 -49.55 -46.66 27.43
N THR A 6 -49.98 -46.40 26.23
CA THR A 6 -49.16 -46.41 25.03
C THR A 6 -48.39 -45.09 24.93
N PHE A 7 -47.06 -45.11 24.96
CA PHE A 7 -46.22 -43.97 24.66
C PHE A 7 -45.97 -43.87 23.15
N ILE A 8 -46.48 -42.81 22.53
CA ILE A 8 -46.13 -42.44 21.16
C ILE A 8 -44.87 -41.59 21.20
N ALA A 9 -43.76 -42.12 20.69
CA ALA A 9 -42.51 -41.37 20.49
C ALA A 9 -42.64 -40.55 19.20
N LEU A 10 -42.74 -39.20 19.36
CA LEU A 10 -42.61 -38.28 18.22
C LEU A 10 -41.12 -38.13 17.86
N ALA A 11 -40.70 -38.66 16.73
CA ALA A 11 -39.40 -38.40 16.16
C ALA A 11 -39.40 -36.99 15.51
N LEU A 12 -38.76 -36.05 16.16
CA LEU A 12 -38.50 -34.71 15.59
C LEU A 12 -37.32 -34.80 14.64
N SER A 13 -37.59 -34.90 13.32
CA SER A 13 -36.55 -34.80 12.28
C SER A 13 -36.11 -33.35 12.17
N ALA A 14 -34.94 -33.03 12.75
CA ALA A 14 -34.27 -31.74 12.54
C ALA A 14 -33.79 -31.67 11.08
N LEU A 15 -34.51 -30.95 10.23
CA LEU A 15 -34.02 -30.48 8.95
C LEU A 15 -32.96 -29.39 9.20
N LEU A 16 -31.68 -29.79 9.20
CA LEU A 16 -30.57 -28.85 9.05
C LEU A 16 -30.66 -28.27 7.63
N PRO A 17 -30.67 -26.95 7.46
CA PRO A 17 -30.52 -26.37 6.14
C PRO A 17 -29.11 -26.71 5.64
N ALA A 18 -29.05 -27.53 4.60
CA ALA A 18 -27.82 -27.73 3.84
C ALA A 18 -27.38 -26.35 3.31
N ALA A 19 -26.35 -25.77 3.92
CA ALA A 19 -25.63 -24.66 3.33
C ALA A 19 -25.14 -25.16 1.96
N SER A 20 -25.78 -24.71 0.89
CA SER A 20 -25.34 -24.98 -0.46
C SER A 20 -23.92 -24.43 -0.59
N ALA A 21 -22.92 -25.30 -0.54
CA ALA A 21 -21.58 -24.96 -0.97
C ALA A 21 -21.74 -24.45 -2.41
N LEU A 22 -21.46 -23.18 -2.62
CA LEU A 22 -21.31 -22.61 -3.95
C LEU A 22 -20.09 -23.29 -4.58
N ALA A 23 -20.31 -24.44 -5.22
CA ALA A 23 -19.32 -24.97 -6.13
C ALA A 23 -19.12 -23.88 -7.19
N ALA A 24 -17.93 -23.29 -7.22
CA ALA A 24 -17.56 -22.36 -8.27
C ALA A 24 -17.68 -23.11 -9.60
N GLY A 25 -18.55 -22.66 -10.50
CA GLY A 25 -18.53 -23.14 -11.89
C GLY A 25 -17.20 -22.68 -12.52
N ASP A 26 -16.80 -23.31 -13.62
CA ASP A 26 -15.55 -23.05 -14.34
C ASP A 26 -15.31 -21.56 -14.69
N ASP A 27 -16.37 -20.73 -14.63
CA ASP A 27 -16.35 -19.28 -14.92
C ASP A 27 -16.34 -18.39 -13.66
N THR A 28 -16.24 -18.95 -12.46
CA THR A 28 -16.34 -18.19 -11.19
C THR A 28 -15.05 -18.27 -10.40
N LEU A 29 -14.41 -17.12 -10.20
CA LEU A 29 -13.25 -16.94 -9.34
C LEU A 29 -13.68 -16.44 -7.95
N VAL A 30 -13.25 -17.10 -6.89
CA VAL A 30 -13.45 -16.65 -5.52
C VAL A 30 -12.13 -16.22 -4.90
N TYR A 31 -12.06 -14.95 -4.52
CA TYR A 31 -10.98 -14.36 -3.77
C TYR A 31 -11.41 -14.20 -2.30
N CYS A 32 -10.69 -14.78 -1.37
CA CYS A 32 -10.97 -14.60 0.06
C CYS A 32 -10.34 -13.30 0.57
N SER A 33 -11.10 -12.20 0.55
CA SER A 33 -10.66 -10.89 1.04
C SER A 33 -10.52 -10.88 2.56
N GLU A 34 -9.57 -10.10 3.05
CA GLU A 34 -9.32 -9.96 4.48
C GLU A 34 -10.28 -9.01 5.20
N ALA A 35 -10.95 -8.11 4.47
CA ALA A 35 -11.93 -7.18 5.05
C ALA A 35 -12.94 -6.70 4.00
N SER A 36 -14.03 -6.11 4.46
CA SER A 36 -14.95 -5.30 3.67
C SER A 36 -14.30 -3.98 3.24
N PRO A 37 -14.61 -3.44 2.03
CA PRO A 37 -14.17 -2.11 1.65
C PRO A 37 -14.90 -1.03 2.46
N GLU A 38 -14.21 0.06 2.76
CA GLU A 38 -14.76 1.29 3.35
C GLU A 38 -15.67 2.01 2.35
N SER A 39 -15.25 2.02 1.09
CA SER A 39 -15.92 2.63 -0.05
C SER A 39 -15.55 1.91 -1.34
N PHE A 40 -16.43 2.00 -2.35
CA PHE A 40 -16.09 1.62 -3.72
C PHE A 40 -15.53 2.78 -4.55
N ASN A 41 -15.34 3.95 -3.94
CA ASN A 41 -14.63 5.05 -4.57
C ASN A 41 -13.22 5.16 -3.99
N PRO A 42 -12.18 4.87 -4.78
CA PRO A 42 -10.80 4.91 -4.32
C PRO A 42 -10.27 6.31 -4.01
N GLN A 43 -10.97 7.37 -4.44
CA GLN A 43 -10.59 8.76 -4.13
C GLN A 43 -10.80 9.12 -2.65
N ILE A 44 -11.71 8.40 -1.97
CA ILE A 44 -12.07 8.64 -0.55
C ILE A 44 -11.77 7.43 0.34
N ALA A 45 -11.19 6.37 -0.19
CA ALA A 45 -10.75 5.20 0.55
C ALA A 45 -9.28 5.33 0.93
N SER A 46 -8.88 4.67 2.03
CA SER A 46 -7.51 4.70 2.53
C SER A 46 -6.93 3.31 2.83
N SER A 47 -7.70 2.23 2.70
CA SER A 47 -7.25 0.89 3.04
C SER A 47 -7.00 -0.02 1.83
N GLY A 48 -6.04 -0.93 1.95
CA GLY A 48 -5.72 -1.93 0.93
C GLY A 48 -6.92 -2.75 0.47
N PRO A 49 -7.76 -3.31 1.36
CA PRO A 49 -8.98 -4.02 0.96
C PRO A 49 -9.96 -3.18 0.13
N SER A 50 -10.08 -1.87 0.42
CA SER A 50 -10.90 -0.95 -0.37
C SER A 50 -10.34 -0.77 -1.78
N PHE A 51 -9.03 -0.62 -1.93
CA PHE A 51 -8.37 -0.51 -3.23
C PHE A 51 -8.50 -1.80 -4.05
N VAL A 52 -8.26 -2.96 -3.43
CA VAL A 52 -8.44 -4.25 -4.11
C VAL A 52 -9.88 -4.43 -4.59
N ALA A 53 -10.87 -3.99 -3.81
CA ALA A 53 -12.30 -4.12 -4.15
C ALA A 53 -12.80 -3.05 -5.14
N SER A 54 -12.08 -1.95 -5.31
CA SER A 54 -12.50 -0.80 -6.14
C SER A 54 -11.56 -0.52 -7.31
N SER A 55 -10.46 0.22 -7.08
CA SER A 55 -9.56 0.69 -8.15
C SER A 55 -8.99 -0.42 -9.01
N GLN A 56 -8.72 -1.59 -8.42
CA GLN A 56 -8.08 -2.72 -9.09
C GLN A 56 -9.06 -3.62 -9.84
N VAL A 57 -10.35 -3.44 -9.64
CA VAL A 57 -11.43 -4.25 -10.24
C VAL A 57 -12.36 -3.42 -11.11
N LEU A 58 -12.75 -2.22 -10.64
CA LEU A 58 -13.84 -1.44 -11.20
C LEU A 58 -13.37 -0.29 -12.10
N TYR A 59 -12.14 0.22 -11.88
CA TYR A 59 -11.66 1.44 -12.52
C TYR A 59 -10.36 1.22 -13.29
N ASN A 60 -9.97 2.23 -14.05
CA ASN A 60 -8.62 2.40 -14.56
C ASN A 60 -8.14 3.83 -14.27
N ARG A 61 -6.83 4.03 -14.40
CA ARG A 61 -6.10 5.28 -14.19
C ARG A 61 -5.54 5.80 -15.51
N LEU A 62 -4.98 6.99 -15.52
CA LEU A 62 -4.30 7.51 -16.72
C LEU A 62 -3.10 6.65 -17.09
N ILE A 63 -2.33 6.25 -16.10
CA ILE A 63 -1.18 5.36 -16.28
C ILE A 63 -1.32 4.12 -15.37
N ASN A 64 -0.54 3.10 -15.69
CA ASN A 64 -0.30 1.95 -14.82
C ASN A 64 1.22 1.78 -14.65
N PHE A 65 1.67 0.74 -13.95
CA PHE A 65 3.08 0.42 -13.79
C PHE A 65 3.38 -0.97 -14.33
N ASP A 66 4.52 -1.10 -14.99
CA ASP A 66 5.07 -2.40 -15.35
C ASP A 66 5.31 -3.20 -14.04
N PRO A 67 4.73 -4.40 -13.89
CA PRO A 67 4.79 -5.13 -12.62
C PRO A 67 6.19 -5.63 -12.24
N VAL A 68 7.13 -5.63 -13.19
CA VAL A 68 8.50 -6.10 -12.97
C VAL A 68 9.49 -4.93 -12.83
N LYS A 69 9.34 -3.93 -13.71
CA LYS A 69 10.28 -2.80 -13.79
C LYS A 69 9.90 -1.64 -12.89
N ASN A 70 8.66 -1.60 -12.39
CA ASN A 70 8.10 -0.48 -11.64
C ASN A 70 8.23 0.87 -12.39
N THR A 71 8.07 0.84 -13.70
CA THR A 71 8.08 2.03 -14.55
C THR A 71 6.69 2.34 -15.06
N PRO A 72 6.32 3.63 -15.24
CA PRO A 72 5.03 4.01 -15.78
C PRO A 72 4.80 3.44 -17.18
N VAL A 73 3.60 2.90 -17.41
CA VAL A 73 3.15 2.36 -18.70
C VAL A 73 1.77 2.91 -19.04
N PRO A 74 1.40 2.97 -20.35
CA PRO A 74 0.09 3.43 -20.79
C PRO A 74 -1.08 2.66 -20.18
N SER A 75 -2.17 3.41 -19.86
CA SER A 75 -3.48 2.85 -19.49
C SER A 75 -4.58 3.65 -20.20
N LEU A 76 -5.38 4.47 -19.50
CA LEU A 76 -6.34 5.38 -20.17
C LEU A 76 -5.66 6.52 -20.92
N ALA A 77 -4.43 6.90 -20.55
CA ALA A 77 -3.56 7.68 -21.40
C ALA A 77 -2.69 6.74 -22.25
N THR A 78 -2.57 7.01 -23.54
CA THR A 78 -1.71 6.26 -24.47
C THR A 78 -0.32 6.85 -24.55
N GLU A 79 -0.20 8.15 -24.32
CA GLU A 79 1.05 8.92 -24.40
C GLU A 79 0.97 10.11 -23.43
N TRP A 80 2.12 10.62 -23.04
CA TRP A 80 2.27 11.87 -22.30
C TRP A 80 3.56 12.59 -22.67
N ASN A 81 3.50 13.91 -22.59
CA ASN A 81 4.61 14.79 -22.83
C ASN A 81 4.74 15.81 -21.71
N VAL A 82 5.96 16.17 -21.37
CA VAL A 82 6.27 17.23 -20.41
C VAL A 82 7.00 18.37 -21.10
N SER A 83 6.63 19.61 -20.77
CA SER A 83 7.33 20.80 -21.27
C SER A 83 8.78 20.86 -20.77
N PRO A 84 9.67 21.57 -21.49
CA PRO A 84 11.09 21.66 -21.08
C PRO A 84 11.31 22.24 -19.67
N ASP A 85 10.39 23.04 -19.16
CA ASP A 85 10.42 23.59 -17.80
C ASP A 85 9.84 22.63 -16.74
N GLY A 86 9.38 21.43 -17.14
CA GLY A 86 8.83 20.40 -16.26
C GLY A 86 7.47 20.71 -15.67
N LYS A 87 6.81 21.82 -16.07
CA LYS A 87 5.59 22.30 -15.42
C LYS A 87 4.30 21.97 -16.16
N THR A 88 4.36 21.62 -17.44
CA THR A 88 3.17 21.35 -18.23
C THR A 88 3.20 19.93 -18.74
N TRP A 89 2.25 19.11 -18.29
CA TRP A 89 2.07 17.73 -18.70
C TRP A 89 0.86 17.61 -19.60
N THR A 90 1.02 17.03 -20.77
CA THR A 90 -0.07 16.80 -21.73
C THR A 90 -0.24 15.30 -21.94
N PHE A 91 -1.44 14.79 -21.68
CA PHE A 91 -1.81 13.40 -21.87
C PHE A 91 -2.70 13.24 -23.09
N THR A 92 -2.37 12.27 -23.94
CA THR A 92 -3.25 11.79 -25.02
C THR A 92 -4.07 10.62 -24.50
N LEU A 93 -5.39 10.73 -24.57
CA LEU A 93 -6.32 9.77 -24.01
C LEU A 93 -6.69 8.67 -25.01
N ARG A 94 -6.93 7.47 -24.48
CA ARG A 94 -7.39 6.30 -25.24
C ARG A 94 -8.82 6.52 -25.74
N LYS A 95 -9.06 6.23 -27.03
CA LYS A 95 -10.37 6.30 -27.66
C LYS A 95 -11.10 4.95 -27.57
N GLY A 96 -12.43 4.96 -27.60
CA GLY A 96 -13.27 3.78 -27.65
C GLY A 96 -13.34 3.01 -26.32
N VAL A 97 -13.01 3.64 -25.20
CA VAL A 97 -13.12 3.04 -23.87
C VAL A 97 -14.52 3.26 -23.33
N GLN A 98 -15.23 2.18 -23.04
CA GLN A 98 -16.61 2.26 -22.54
C GLN A 98 -16.64 2.13 -21.01
N PHE A 99 -17.49 2.92 -20.37
CA PHE A 99 -17.84 2.72 -18.97
C PHE A 99 -18.82 1.55 -18.81
N ASN A 100 -18.73 0.87 -17.67
CA ASN A 100 -19.71 -0.12 -17.27
C ASN A 100 -21.09 0.50 -17.03
N SER A 101 -22.12 -0.33 -17.06
CA SER A 101 -23.49 0.04 -16.66
C SER A 101 -23.79 -0.48 -15.25
N ASN A 102 -24.71 0.18 -14.56
CA ASN A 102 -25.34 -0.37 -13.36
C ASN A 102 -26.88 -0.22 -13.45
N LYS A 103 -27.61 -0.65 -12.42
CA LYS A 103 -29.08 -0.58 -12.40
C LYS A 103 -29.66 0.84 -12.43
N PHE A 104 -28.86 1.86 -12.19
CA PHE A 104 -29.28 3.25 -12.13
C PHE A 104 -28.85 4.06 -13.35
N PHE A 105 -27.86 3.54 -14.12
CA PHE A 105 -27.22 4.31 -15.19
C PHE A 105 -26.70 3.41 -16.30
N LYS A 106 -26.89 3.86 -17.53
CA LYS A 106 -26.29 3.30 -18.73
C LYS A 106 -25.55 4.42 -19.47
N PRO A 107 -24.23 4.29 -19.71
CA PRO A 107 -23.45 5.30 -20.43
C PRO A 107 -24.00 5.54 -21.83
N THR A 108 -23.94 6.79 -22.29
CA THR A 108 -24.33 7.20 -23.65
C THR A 108 -23.15 7.64 -24.51
N ARG A 109 -21.96 7.78 -23.89
CA ARG A 109 -20.70 8.09 -24.55
C ARG A 109 -19.55 7.28 -23.98
N ASP A 110 -18.47 7.23 -24.75
CA ASP A 110 -17.19 6.68 -24.30
C ASP A 110 -16.48 7.64 -23.33
N PHE A 111 -15.45 7.14 -22.65
CA PHE A 111 -14.50 7.89 -21.84
C PHE A 111 -13.84 9.00 -22.67
N ASN A 112 -13.71 10.17 -22.06
CA ASN A 112 -13.04 11.32 -22.66
C ASN A 112 -12.43 12.27 -21.60
N ALA A 113 -11.96 13.43 -22.03
CA ALA A 113 -11.31 14.42 -21.17
C ALA A 113 -12.21 14.99 -20.05
N ASP A 114 -13.53 15.01 -20.22
CA ASP A 114 -14.46 15.50 -19.19
C ASP A 114 -14.43 14.61 -17.94
N ASP A 115 -14.21 13.30 -18.12
CA ASP A 115 -14.11 12.35 -17.02
C ASP A 115 -12.81 12.56 -16.21
N VAL A 116 -11.72 12.91 -16.90
CA VAL A 116 -10.46 13.26 -16.24
C VAL A 116 -10.61 14.54 -15.45
N LEU A 117 -11.19 15.61 -16.05
CA LEU A 117 -11.42 16.87 -15.37
C LEU A 117 -12.30 16.67 -14.12
N PHE A 118 -13.41 15.95 -14.26
CA PHE A 118 -14.31 15.64 -13.14
C PHE A 118 -13.54 14.95 -11.99
N SER A 119 -12.78 13.91 -12.32
CA SER A 119 -12.05 13.09 -11.33
C SER A 119 -10.99 13.90 -10.56
N VAL A 120 -10.35 14.86 -11.24
CA VAL A 120 -9.35 15.73 -10.61
C VAL A 120 -10.01 16.88 -9.84
N LEU A 121 -10.95 17.59 -10.47
CA LEU A 121 -11.56 18.78 -9.88
C LEU A 121 -12.42 18.45 -8.65
N ARG A 122 -13.07 17.28 -8.63
CA ARG A 122 -13.75 16.80 -7.43
C ARG A 122 -12.83 16.78 -6.20
N GLN A 123 -11.57 16.35 -6.37
CA GLN A 123 -10.60 16.28 -5.28
C GLN A 123 -9.99 17.65 -4.96
N LYS A 124 -9.72 18.46 -5.99
CA LYS A 124 -8.97 19.70 -5.89
C LYS A 124 -9.82 20.92 -5.49
N ASP A 125 -11.01 21.07 -6.05
CA ASP A 125 -11.82 22.29 -5.92
C ASP A 125 -12.89 22.11 -4.84
N ALA A 126 -12.72 22.80 -3.71
CA ALA A 126 -13.66 22.77 -2.59
C ALA A 126 -15.08 23.27 -2.97
N ASN A 127 -15.23 24.01 -4.08
CA ASN A 127 -16.52 24.46 -4.59
C ASN A 127 -17.15 23.48 -5.59
N HIS A 128 -16.44 22.41 -5.97
CA HIS A 128 -16.98 21.42 -6.89
C HIS A 128 -18.20 20.72 -6.26
N PRO A 129 -19.35 20.55 -6.98
CA PRO A 129 -20.56 19.97 -6.40
C PRO A 129 -20.38 18.61 -5.73
N TYR A 130 -19.38 17.86 -6.17
CA TYR A 130 -19.06 16.54 -5.64
C TYR A 130 -17.98 16.53 -4.55
N HIS A 131 -17.34 17.67 -4.25
CA HIS A 131 -16.21 17.68 -3.31
C HIS A 131 -16.59 17.15 -1.92
N ASN A 132 -17.74 17.57 -1.40
CA ASN A 132 -18.22 17.20 -0.08
C ASN A 132 -19.19 16.01 -0.06
N VAL A 133 -19.44 15.37 -1.22
CA VAL A 133 -20.28 14.18 -1.28
C VAL A 133 -19.56 13.03 -0.58
N SER A 134 -20.31 12.26 0.26
CA SER A 134 -19.78 11.14 1.07
C SER A 134 -18.64 11.54 2.03
N HIS A 135 -18.60 12.81 2.46
CA HIS A 135 -17.60 13.34 3.41
C HIS A 135 -16.15 13.13 2.96
N GLY A 136 -15.87 13.19 1.65
CA GLY A 136 -14.55 12.96 1.09
C GLY A 136 -13.50 13.92 1.64
N GLN A 137 -12.40 13.39 2.16
CA GLN A 137 -11.25 14.16 2.63
C GLN A 137 -10.07 14.07 1.67
N TYR A 138 -10.10 13.15 0.71
CA TYR A 138 -9.09 12.97 -0.34
C TYR A 138 -7.66 12.89 0.21
N GLU A 139 -7.45 12.08 1.27
CA GLU A 139 -6.20 11.99 2.02
C GLU A 139 -4.99 11.83 1.10
N TYR A 140 -4.98 10.83 0.22
CA TYR A 140 -3.85 10.59 -0.68
C TYR A 140 -3.57 11.76 -1.64
N PHE A 141 -4.61 12.41 -2.18
CA PHE A 141 -4.43 13.57 -3.05
C PHE A 141 -3.76 14.74 -2.33
N HIS A 142 -4.08 14.93 -1.05
CA HIS A 142 -3.46 15.95 -0.20
C HIS A 142 -2.07 15.54 0.30
N ASP A 143 -1.89 14.29 0.67
CA ASP A 143 -0.64 13.78 1.23
C ASP A 143 0.52 13.81 0.21
N VAL A 144 0.24 13.52 -1.07
CA VAL A 144 1.24 13.71 -2.15
C VAL A 144 1.34 15.16 -2.62
N GLY A 145 0.58 16.08 -2.04
CA GLY A 145 0.67 17.52 -2.28
C GLY A 145 0.08 17.98 -3.61
N LEU A 146 -0.71 17.17 -4.31
CA LEU A 146 -1.28 17.52 -5.62
C LEU A 146 -2.26 18.71 -5.54
N ASP A 147 -2.91 18.92 -4.41
CA ASP A 147 -3.77 20.08 -4.15
C ASP A 147 -3.04 21.41 -4.33
N LYS A 148 -1.76 21.46 -3.92
CA LYS A 148 -0.88 22.64 -4.02
C LYS A 148 -0.06 22.65 -5.30
N LEU A 149 0.35 21.45 -5.76
CA LEU A 149 1.20 21.30 -6.94
C LEU A 149 0.44 21.64 -8.24
N ILE A 150 -0.77 21.13 -8.41
CA ILE A 150 -1.57 21.38 -9.62
C ILE A 150 -2.12 22.82 -9.59
N LYS A 151 -1.64 23.65 -10.49
CA LYS A 151 -2.18 25.00 -10.70
C LYS A 151 -3.51 24.93 -11.43
N GLU A 152 -3.57 24.16 -12.53
CA GLU A 152 -4.74 24.10 -13.41
C GLU A 152 -4.77 22.77 -14.17
N VAL A 153 -5.98 22.28 -14.47
CA VAL A 153 -6.24 21.16 -15.38
C VAL A 153 -7.11 21.67 -16.50
N LYS A 154 -6.71 21.43 -17.76
CA LYS A 154 -7.38 21.92 -18.97
C LYS A 154 -7.80 20.78 -19.87
N LYS A 155 -9.02 20.84 -20.36
CA LYS A 155 -9.44 20.10 -21.54
C LYS A 155 -8.93 20.86 -22.77
N ILE A 156 -8.05 20.24 -23.56
CA ILE A 156 -7.60 20.80 -24.85
C ILE A 156 -8.61 20.42 -25.93
N ASP A 157 -8.99 19.15 -25.96
CA ASP A 157 -10.08 18.58 -26.75
C ASP A 157 -10.59 17.30 -26.04
N ASP A 158 -11.46 16.53 -26.69
CA ASP A 158 -12.06 15.34 -26.07
C ASP A 158 -11.04 14.26 -25.70
N TYR A 159 -9.85 14.26 -26.29
CA TYR A 159 -8.83 13.24 -26.07
C TYR A 159 -7.45 13.79 -25.69
N HIS A 160 -7.39 15.07 -25.33
CA HIS A 160 -6.17 15.68 -24.80
C HIS A 160 -6.48 16.50 -23.55
N VAL A 161 -5.75 16.17 -22.47
CA VAL A 161 -5.80 16.90 -21.19
C VAL A 161 -4.42 17.44 -20.86
N GLN A 162 -4.41 18.64 -20.29
CA GLN A 162 -3.17 19.30 -19.88
C GLN A 162 -3.24 19.67 -18.40
N PHE A 163 -2.20 19.28 -17.66
CA PHE A 163 -1.95 19.69 -16.28
C PHE A 163 -0.87 20.75 -16.26
N VAL A 164 -1.15 21.87 -15.64
CA VAL A 164 -0.18 22.94 -15.39
C VAL A 164 0.18 22.92 -13.91
N LEU A 165 1.45 22.81 -13.59
CA LEU A 165 1.98 22.73 -12.23
C LEU A 165 2.53 24.08 -11.80
N ASN A 166 2.51 24.36 -10.50
CA ASN A 166 3.16 25.53 -9.90
C ASN A 166 4.69 25.44 -9.99
N GLU A 167 5.24 24.24 -9.88
CA GLU A 167 6.66 23.93 -9.98
C GLU A 167 6.89 22.59 -10.66
N PRO A 168 8.09 22.28 -11.19
CA PRO A 168 8.39 20.96 -11.71
C PRO A 168 8.28 19.91 -10.61
N ASN A 169 7.78 18.72 -10.96
CA ASN A 169 7.74 17.59 -10.02
C ASN A 169 7.93 16.27 -10.78
N ALA A 170 9.02 15.58 -10.51
CA ALA A 170 9.36 14.34 -11.20
C ALA A 170 8.54 13.13 -10.75
N ALA A 171 7.91 13.17 -9.57
CA ALA A 171 6.99 12.13 -9.09
C ALA A 171 5.58 12.31 -9.65
N PHE A 172 5.25 13.47 -10.25
CA PHE A 172 3.90 13.80 -10.72
C PHE A 172 3.28 12.70 -11.59
N LEU A 173 4.07 12.11 -12.50
CA LEU A 173 3.55 11.02 -13.34
C LEU A 173 3.25 9.77 -12.51
N ALA A 174 4.10 9.46 -11.54
CA ALA A 174 3.95 8.30 -10.67
C ALA A 174 2.69 8.39 -9.79
N ASP A 175 2.34 9.58 -9.34
CA ASP A 175 1.13 9.82 -8.53
C ASP A 175 -0.16 9.48 -9.30
N TRP A 176 -0.17 9.63 -10.63
CA TRP A 176 -1.31 9.24 -11.48
C TRP A 176 -1.47 7.74 -11.70
N GLY A 177 -0.55 6.94 -11.18
CA GLY A 177 -0.66 5.49 -11.07
C GLY A 177 -1.27 5.01 -9.76
N MET A 178 -1.41 5.86 -8.74
CA MET A 178 -1.97 5.51 -7.44
C MET A 178 -3.50 5.30 -7.50
N ASP A 179 -4.03 4.57 -6.53
CA ASP A 179 -5.44 4.17 -6.50
C ASP A 179 -6.42 5.35 -6.51
N PHE A 180 -6.12 6.43 -5.78
CA PHE A 180 -6.93 7.66 -5.74
C PHE A 180 -7.05 8.37 -7.10
N ALA A 181 -6.11 8.12 -8.02
CA ALA A 181 -6.11 8.69 -9.37
C ALA A 181 -7.03 7.94 -10.36
N SER A 182 -7.86 7.03 -9.87
CA SER A 182 -8.88 6.33 -10.66
C SER A 182 -9.84 7.32 -11.33
N ILE A 183 -10.15 7.06 -12.61
CA ILE A 183 -11.02 7.92 -13.40
C ILE A 183 -12.48 7.51 -13.23
N LEU A 184 -13.30 8.45 -12.80
CA LEU A 184 -14.74 8.31 -12.59
C LEU A 184 -15.50 8.89 -13.77
N SER A 185 -16.74 8.45 -14.00
CA SER A 185 -17.59 8.94 -15.08
C SER A 185 -18.26 10.27 -14.70
N ALA A 186 -17.93 11.34 -15.41
CA ALA A 186 -18.60 12.64 -15.29
C ALA A 186 -20.08 12.56 -15.68
N GLU A 187 -20.41 11.79 -16.73
CA GLU A 187 -21.79 11.60 -17.18
C GLU A 187 -22.65 10.91 -16.12
N TYR A 188 -22.09 9.88 -15.45
CA TYR A 188 -22.78 9.21 -14.34
C TYR A 188 -22.97 10.16 -13.16
N ALA A 189 -21.95 10.92 -12.81
CA ALA A 189 -22.04 11.91 -11.76
C ALA A 189 -23.14 12.94 -12.06
N ASP A 190 -23.16 13.55 -13.25
CA ASP A 190 -24.19 14.48 -13.66
C ASP A 190 -25.61 13.88 -13.58
N ALA A 191 -25.75 12.63 -14.00
CA ALA A 191 -27.04 11.92 -13.94
C ALA A 191 -27.50 11.71 -12.49
N MET A 192 -26.59 11.35 -11.57
CA MET A 192 -26.93 11.13 -10.15
C MET A 192 -27.20 12.44 -9.42
N LEU A 193 -26.46 13.50 -9.73
CA LEU A 193 -26.72 14.84 -9.18
C LEU A 193 -28.13 15.33 -9.56
N LYS A 194 -28.50 15.19 -10.84
CA LYS A 194 -29.86 15.56 -11.33
C LYS A 194 -30.96 14.72 -10.70
N LYS A 195 -30.68 13.47 -10.30
CA LYS A 195 -31.64 12.59 -9.61
C LYS A 195 -31.70 12.85 -8.09
N GLY A 196 -30.81 13.66 -7.53
CA GLY A 196 -30.72 13.91 -6.09
C GLY A 196 -30.11 12.76 -5.28
N THR A 197 -29.30 11.92 -5.93
CA THR A 197 -28.59 10.78 -5.32
C THR A 197 -27.10 10.80 -5.65
N PRO A 198 -26.38 11.90 -5.38
CA PRO A 198 -24.98 12.05 -5.79
C PRO A 198 -24.05 11.00 -5.15
N GLU A 199 -24.37 10.49 -3.96
CA GLU A 199 -23.62 9.46 -3.25
C GLU A 199 -23.60 8.09 -3.97
N TYR A 200 -24.43 7.92 -5.00
CA TYR A 200 -24.45 6.66 -5.77
C TYR A 200 -23.16 6.44 -6.56
N ILE A 201 -22.42 7.50 -6.91
CA ILE A 201 -21.12 7.29 -7.57
C ILE A 201 -20.10 6.59 -6.65
N ASP A 202 -20.27 6.70 -5.33
CA ASP A 202 -19.38 6.13 -4.34
C ASP A 202 -19.84 4.73 -3.85
N THR A 203 -21.15 4.45 -3.97
CA THR A 203 -21.77 3.19 -3.48
C THR A 203 -22.17 2.22 -4.58
N TRP A 204 -22.47 2.73 -5.79
CA TRP A 204 -22.83 1.97 -6.99
C TRP A 204 -21.93 2.37 -8.15
N PRO A 205 -20.64 2.04 -8.09
CA PRO A 205 -19.64 2.56 -9.00
C PRO A 205 -19.91 2.22 -10.47
N VAL A 206 -19.51 3.13 -11.34
CA VAL A 206 -19.44 2.97 -12.79
C VAL A 206 -18.03 3.36 -13.22
N GLY A 207 -17.25 2.40 -13.66
CA GLY A 207 -15.86 2.57 -14.07
C GLY A 207 -15.59 1.92 -15.43
N THR A 208 -14.35 1.99 -15.86
CA THR A 208 -13.85 1.41 -17.12
C THR A 208 -13.11 0.08 -16.90
N GLY A 209 -13.05 -0.40 -15.66
CA GLY A 209 -12.28 -1.57 -15.25
C GLY A 209 -12.78 -2.90 -15.81
N PRO A 210 -12.05 -3.99 -15.53
CA PRO A 210 -12.35 -5.33 -16.05
C PRO A 210 -13.66 -5.92 -15.53
N TYR A 211 -14.19 -5.42 -14.43
CA TYR A 211 -15.43 -5.90 -13.85
C TYR A 211 -16.37 -4.77 -13.48
N ALA A 212 -17.66 -5.10 -13.33
CA ALA A 212 -18.71 -4.23 -12.81
C ALA A 212 -19.28 -4.80 -11.51
N LEU A 213 -19.62 -3.93 -10.55
CA LEU A 213 -20.24 -4.32 -9.29
C LEU A 213 -21.66 -4.80 -9.52
N GLN A 214 -21.98 -6.01 -9.07
CA GLN A 214 -23.31 -6.61 -9.14
C GLN A 214 -24.02 -6.60 -7.79
N GLN A 215 -23.32 -6.96 -6.71
CA GLN A 215 -23.88 -7.04 -5.36
C GLN A 215 -22.82 -6.82 -4.30
N TYR A 216 -23.20 -6.14 -3.24
CA TYR A 216 -22.41 -6.06 -2.01
C TYR A 216 -23.27 -6.41 -0.81
N LYS A 217 -22.77 -7.31 0.03
CA LYS A 217 -23.30 -7.63 1.35
C LYS A 217 -22.16 -7.47 2.36
N VAL A 218 -22.25 -6.44 3.19
CA VAL A 218 -21.22 -6.09 4.18
C VAL A 218 -20.82 -7.31 5.00
N ASP A 219 -19.53 -7.45 5.27
CA ASP A 219 -18.89 -8.52 6.04
C ASP A 219 -19.20 -9.95 5.57
N SER A 220 -19.70 -10.09 4.35
CA SER A 220 -20.05 -11.36 3.76
C SER A 220 -19.43 -11.55 2.38
N LEU A 221 -19.91 -10.83 1.38
CA LEU A 221 -19.41 -11.00 0.01
C LEU A 221 -19.62 -9.77 -0.88
N ILE A 222 -18.78 -9.69 -1.92
CA ILE A 222 -18.97 -8.80 -3.06
C ILE A 222 -19.03 -9.66 -4.32
N ARG A 223 -19.97 -9.38 -5.20
CA ARG A 223 -20.11 -10.04 -6.50
C ARG A 223 -19.84 -9.03 -7.61
N TYR A 224 -19.02 -9.45 -8.55
CA TYR A 224 -18.71 -8.70 -9.76
C TYR A 224 -19.02 -9.57 -10.99
N VAL A 225 -19.32 -8.91 -12.10
CA VAL A 225 -19.47 -9.51 -13.41
C VAL A 225 -18.45 -8.92 -14.36
N ALA A 226 -17.84 -9.74 -15.21
CA ALA A 226 -16.88 -9.30 -16.20
C ALA A 226 -17.45 -8.21 -17.11
N ASN A 227 -16.66 -7.19 -17.41
CA ASN A 227 -16.98 -6.15 -18.39
C ASN A 227 -16.83 -6.72 -19.80
N PRO A 228 -17.92 -6.90 -20.57
CA PRO A 228 -17.84 -7.49 -21.91
C PRO A 228 -17.16 -6.56 -22.93
N HIS A 229 -16.99 -5.27 -22.58
CA HIS A 229 -16.38 -4.24 -23.42
C HIS A 229 -15.07 -3.72 -22.84
N TYR A 230 -14.39 -4.57 -22.04
CA TYR A 230 -13.13 -4.15 -21.44
C TYR A 230 -12.08 -3.85 -22.52
N TRP A 231 -11.54 -2.66 -22.50
CA TRP A 231 -10.68 -2.14 -23.57
C TRP A 231 -9.33 -2.87 -23.70
N ASP A 232 -8.85 -3.53 -22.62
CA ASP A 232 -7.60 -4.30 -22.62
C ASP A 232 -7.81 -5.80 -22.90
N GLY A 233 -8.90 -6.13 -23.57
CA GLY A 233 -9.23 -7.47 -24.04
C GLY A 233 -10.27 -8.20 -23.21
N GLU A 234 -10.62 -9.41 -23.63
CA GLU A 234 -11.63 -10.22 -22.95
C GLU A 234 -11.16 -10.64 -21.55
N VAL A 235 -12.06 -10.46 -20.56
CA VAL A 235 -11.86 -10.96 -19.20
C VAL A 235 -12.26 -12.43 -19.15
N PRO A 236 -11.32 -13.36 -18.89
CA PRO A 236 -11.59 -14.78 -19.02
C PRO A 236 -12.59 -15.32 -17.99
N THR A 237 -12.51 -14.84 -16.75
CA THR A 237 -13.40 -15.24 -15.64
C THR A 237 -14.63 -14.34 -15.64
N LYS A 238 -15.82 -14.92 -15.85
CA LYS A 238 -17.07 -14.15 -16.01
C LYS A 238 -17.62 -13.63 -14.69
N HIS A 239 -17.37 -14.33 -13.59
CA HIS A 239 -17.82 -13.96 -12.25
C HIS A 239 -16.63 -13.91 -11.30
N LEU A 240 -16.50 -12.78 -10.58
CA LEU A 240 -15.53 -12.60 -9.50
C LEU A 240 -16.29 -12.40 -8.20
N ILE A 241 -15.97 -13.20 -7.19
CA ILE A 241 -16.57 -13.10 -5.86
C ILE A 241 -15.47 -12.81 -4.84
N PHE A 242 -15.64 -11.75 -4.07
CA PHE A 242 -14.85 -11.55 -2.86
C PHE A 242 -15.61 -12.13 -1.67
N SER A 243 -15.10 -13.21 -1.09
CA SER A 243 -15.58 -13.78 0.16
C SER A 243 -14.87 -13.11 1.31
N ILE A 244 -15.58 -12.30 2.10
CA ILE A 244 -14.98 -11.57 3.24
C ILE A 244 -14.61 -12.59 4.31
N THR A 245 -13.32 -12.75 4.57
CA THR A 245 -12.77 -13.78 5.45
C THR A 245 -11.58 -13.20 6.25
N PRO A 246 -11.83 -12.46 7.34
CA PRO A 246 -10.78 -11.76 8.08
C PRO A 246 -9.73 -12.67 8.73
N ASN A 247 -10.14 -13.84 9.21
CA ASN A 247 -9.24 -14.76 9.90
C ASN A 247 -8.33 -15.50 8.90
N VAL A 248 -7.01 -15.42 9.11
CA VAL A 248 -5.99 -15.96 8.20
C VAL A 248 -5.99 -17.49 8.13
N GLU A 249 -6.31 -18.17 9.24
CA GLU A 249 -6.42 -19.63 9.28
C GLU A 249 -7.64 -20.11 8.48
N THR A 250 -8.76 -19.40 8.61
CA THR A 250 -9.98 -19.67 7.83
C THR A 250 -9.75 -19.43 6.33
N ARG A 251 -8.97 -18.38 5.96
CA ARG A 251 -8.60 -18.18 4.55
C ARG A 251 -7.83 -19.37 3.98
N LEU A 252 -6.84 -19.88 4.72
CA LEU A 252 -6.07 -21.05 4.29
C LEU A 252 -6.97 -22.29 4.19
N ALA A 253 -7.84 -22.54 5.17
CA ALA A 253 -8.77 -23.67 5.13
C ALA A 253 -9.68 -23.61 3.90
N LYS A 254 -10.25 -22.44 3.57
CA LYS A 254 -11.07 -22.25 2.37
C LYS A 254 -10.28 -22.43 1.06
N LEU A 255 -9.00 -22.04 1.03
CA LEU A 255 -8.13 -22.31 -0.11
C LEU A 255 -7.90 -23.82 -0.29
N GLN A 256 -7.67 -24.55 0.81
CA GLN A 256 -7.48 -26.01 0.78
C GLN A 256 -8.74 -26.77 0.33
N THR A 257 -9.93 -26.33 0.74
CA THR A 257 -11.22 -26.92 0.37
C THR A 257 -11.77 -26.45 -0.98
N ASN A 258 -11.04 -25.57 -1.68
CA ASN A 258 -11.47 -24.96 -2.96
C ASN A 258 -12.70 -24.03 -2.85
N GLU A 259 -13.01 -23.57 -1.66
CA GLU A 259 -14.02 -22.52 -1.46
C GLU A 259 -13.51 -21.13 -1.90
N CYS A 260 -12.18 -20.93 -1.87
CA CYS A 260 -11.48 -19.82 -2.48
C CYS A 260 -10.37 -20.32 -3.39
N GLN A 261 -10.12 -19.63 -4.49
CA GLN A 261 -9.02 -19.94 -5.40
C GLN A 261 -7.80 -19.07 -5.17
N ILE A 262 -7.95 -17.91 -4.51
CA ILE A 262 -6.87 -16.97 -4.18
C ILE A 262 -7.05 -16.44 -2.75
N ILE A 263 -5.95 -16.37 -2.00
CA ILE A 263 -5.90 -15.71 -0.70
C ILE A 263 -4.72 -14.71 -0.65
N PRO A 264 -4.92 -13.50 -0.12
CA PRO A 264 -3.84 -12.56 0.17
C PRO A 264 -3.15 -12.91 1.49
N ALA A 265 -1.91 -12.47 1.62
CA ALA A 265 -1.14 -12.39 2.85
C ALA A 265 -1.25 -13.63 3.78
N PRO A 266 -0.91 -14.84 3.30
CA PRO A 266 -0.78 -15.99 4.18
C PRO A 266 0.33 -15.72 5.20
N SER A 267 0.13 -16.19 6.43
CA SER A 267 1.14 -16.05 7.49
C SER A 267 2.39 -16.90 7.18
N PRO A 268 3.61 -16.44 7.49
CA PRO A 268 4.85 -17.23 7.27
C PRO A 268 4.82 -18.63 7.89
N VAL A 269 4.11 -18.82 9.01
CA VAL A 269 3.94 -20.15 9.62
C VAL A 269 3.10 -21.12 8.78
N GLN A 270 2.32 -20.62 7.83
CA GLN A 270 1.49 -21.40 6.91
C GLN A 270 2.25 -21.84 5.64
N PHE A 271 3.41 -21.23 5.35
CA PHE A 271 4.16 -21.52 4.12
C PHE A 271 4.52 -23.00 3.94
N PRO A 272 4.99 -23.74 4.98
CA PRO A 272 5.26 -25.17 4.82
C PRO A 272 4.01 -25.97 4.44
N VAL A 273 2.84 -25.63 4.96
CA VAL A 273 1.56 -26.29 4.64
C VAL A 273 1.17 -26.03 3.18
N ILE A 274 1.30 -24.78 2.72
CA ILE A 274 0.98 -24.42 1.33
C ILE A 274 1.94 -25.10 0.36
N LYS A 275 3.25 -25.02 0.61
CA LYS A 275 4.30 -25.63 -0.22
C LYS A 275 4.22 -27.17 -0.26
N GLY A 276 3.76 -27.79 0.82
CA GLY A 276 3.57 -29.25 0.91
C GLY A 276 2.33 -29.78 0.21
N ASN A 277 1.42 -28.93 -0.21
CA ASN A 277 0.18 -29.32 -0.89
C ASN A 277 0.29 -29.08 -2.40
N LYS A 278 0.26 -30.17 -3.19
CA LYS A 278 0.37 -30.14 -4.67
C LYS A 278 -0.74 -29.34 -5.38
N ASP A 279 -1.87 -29.15 -4.71
CA ASP A 279 -3.01 -28.41 -5.24
C ASP A 279 -2.93 -26.91 -4.97
N LEU A 280 -1.88 -26.45 -4.29
CA LEU A 280 -1.66 -25.06 -3.90
C LEU A 280 -0.35 -24.53 -4.46
N ALA A 281 -0.27 -23.22 -4.64
CA ALA A 281 0.94 -22.51 -5.00
C ALA A 281 1.13 -21.29 -4.07
N LEU A 282 2.33 -21.15 -3.52
CA LEU A 282 2.75 -19.96 -2.78
C LEU A 282 3.54 -19.06 -3.72
N HIS A 283 3.11 -17.81 -3.83
CA HIS A 283 3.75 -16.79 -4.65
C HIS A 283 4.33 -15.70 -3.76
N SER A 284 5.44 -15.10 -4.20
CA SER A 284 6.03 -13.94 -3.53
C SER A 284 6.40 -12.88 -4.55
N VAL A 285 6.26 -11.63 -4.14
CA VAL A 285 6.63 -10.44 -4.91
C VAL A 285 7.54 -9.59 -4.06
N GLU A 286 8.65 -9.12 -4.64
CA GLU A 286 9.49 -8.12 -3.98
C GLU A 286 8.67 -6.84 -3.82
N ALA A 287 8.52 -6.40 -2.58
CA ALA A 287 7.76 -5.21 -2.27
C ALA A 287 8.67 -4.00 -2.07
N LEU A 288 8.22 -2.83 -2.50
CA LEU A 288 8.90 -1.57 -2.21
C LEU A 288 8.54 -1.13 -0.79
N ASN A 289 9.27 -1.66 0.19
CA ASN A 289 9.08 -1.30 1.60
C ASN A 289 10.40 -1.32 2.38
N VAL A 290 10.39 -0.67 3.52
CA VAL A 290 11.48 -0.69 4.48
C VAL A 290 10.95 -0.65 5.91
N GLY A 291 11.43 -1.56 6.74
CA GLY A 291 11.24 -1.56 8.18
C GLY A 291 12.48 -1.01 8.88
N TYR A 292 12.29 -0.18 9.87
CA TYR A 292 13.36 0.48 10.59
C TYR A 292 13.01 0.74 12.06
N LEU A 293 14.03 1.02 12.85
CA LEU A 293 13.88 1.67 14.15
C LEU A 293 14.39 3.12 14.02
N ALA A 294 13.50 4.08 14.19
CA ALA A 294 13.86 5.49 14.19
C ALA A 294 14.33 5.93 15.56
N PHE A 295 15.41 6.73 15.60
CA PHE A 295 15.85 7.47 16.77
C PHE A 295 15.23 8.86 16.75
N ASN A 296 14.61 9.31 17.83
CA ASN A 296 14.18 10.70 17.97
C ASN A 296 15.39 11.59 18.22
N THR A 297 15.89 12.23 17.18
CA THR A 297 17.13 13.03 17.25
C THR A 297 16.99 14.34 18.01
N GLU A 298 15.78 14.73 18.42
CA GLU A 298 15.54 15.88 19.30
C GLU A 298 15.68 15.52 20.79
N LYS A 299 15.83 14.22 21.13
CA LYS A 299 15.89 13.72 22.50
C LYS A 299 17.23 13.09 22.83
N LYS A 300 17.68 13.29 24.09
CA LYS A 300 18.81 12.55 24.65
C LYS A 300 18.44 11.07 24.90
N PRO A 301 19.38 10.15 24.66
CA PRO A 301 20.75 10.37 24.19
C PRO A 301 20.87 10.37 22.66
N PHE A 302 19.78 10.33 21.90
CA PHE A 302 19.75 10.15 20.43
C PHE A 302 20.06 11.45 19.65
N ASP A 303 20.18 12.60 20.31
CA ASP A 303 20.75 13.82 19.77
C ASP A 303 22.25 13.68 19.43
N ASN A 304 22.94 12.73 20.09
CA ASN A 304 24.36 12.45 19.85
C ASN A 304 24.55 11.42 18.72
N LEU A 305 25.29 11.81 17.69
CA LEU A 305 25.60 10.95 16.54
C LEU A 305 26.33 9.65 16.94
N LEU A 306 27.31 9.73 17.85
CA LEU A 306 28.07 8.56 18.28
C LEU A 306 27.17 7.50 18.95
N VAL A 307 26.11 7.93 19.65
CA VAL A 307 25.13 7.01 20.24
C VAL A 307 24.33 6.31 19.16
N ARG A 308 23.85 7.04 18.16
CA ARG A 308 23.09 6.43 17.05
C ARG A 308 23.92 5.43 16.26
N GLN A 309 25.18 5.77 15.97
CA GLN A 309 26.12 4.86 15.31
C GLN A 309 26.43 3.64 16.19
N ALA A 310 26.66 3.85 17.50
CA ALA A 310 26.90 2.77 18.44
C ALA A 310 25.76 1.75 18.45
N LEU A 311 24.51 2.22 18.48
CA LEU A 311 23.34 1.34 18.52
C LEU A 311 23.06 0.64 17.19
N ASN A 312 23.47 1.23 16.07
CA ASN A 312 23.51 0.51 14.80
C ASN A 312 24.49 -0.68 14.87
N TYR A 313 25.74 -0.49 15.35
CA TYR A 313 26.71 -1.59 15.54
C TYR A 313 26.28 -2.57 16.62
N ALA A 314 25.49 -2.15 17.62
CA ALA A 314 24.99 -3.03 18.68
C ALA A 314 23.83 -3.93 18.26
N THR A 315 23.21 -3.72 17.10
CA THR A 315 21.99 -4.42 16.68
C THR A 315 22.30 -5.49 15.64
N ASP A 316 22.05 -6.77 15.96
CA ASP A 316 22.23 -7.90 15.04
C ASP A 316 21.03 -8.02 14.08
N LYS A 317 21.09 -7.27 12.99
CA LYS A 317 20.03 -7.27 11.95
C LYS A 317 19.89 -8.63 11.27
N GLN A 318 20.99 -9.36 11.07
CA GLN A 318 20.98 -10.69 10.46
C GLN A 318 20.22 -11.69 11.32
N ALA A 319 20.49 -11.71 12.63
CA ALA A 319 19.77 -12.55 13.57
C ALA A 319 18.28 -12.20 13.64
N ILE A 320 17.94 -10.90 13.63
CA ILE A 320 16.55 -10.43 13.63
C ILE A 320 15.82 -10.92 12.37
N VAL A 321 16.38 -10.68 11.18
CA VAL A 321 15.76 -11.11 9.93
C VAL A 321 15.58 -12.61 9.88
N LYS A 322 16.61 -13.38 10.26
CA LYS A 322 16.54 -14.84 10.31
C LYS A 322 15.46 -15.35 11.27
N ALA A 323 15.33 -14.74 12.45
CA ALA A 323 14.41 -15.23 13.50
C ALA A 323 12.95 -14.76 13.31
N VAL A 324 12.72 -13.62 12.67
CA VAL A 324 11.40 -12.98 12.62
C VAL A 324 10.80 -13.00 11.23
N PHE A 325 11.60 -12.73 10.19
CA PHE A 325 11.12 -12.73 8.81
C PHE A 325 11.16 -14.10 8.16
N LEU A 326 11.99 -15.01 8.70
CA LEU A 326 12.23 -16.32 8.08
C LEU A 326 12.68 -16.12 6.60
N GLU A 327 11.88 -16.63 5.64
CA GLU A 327 12.12 -16.42 4.20
C GLU A 327 11.34 -15.23 3.59
N SER A 328 10.60 -14.49 4.44
CA SER A 328 9.72 -13.40 3.97
C SER A 328 10.41 -12.03 3.91
N GLY A 329 11.70 -11.92 4.20
CA GLY A 329 12.41 -10.64 4.17
C GLY A 329 13.92 -10.78 4.04
N SER A 330 14.54 -9.63 3.81
CA SER A 330 16.00 -9.48 3.66
C SER A 330 16.49 -8.30 4.48
N VAL A 331 17.75 -8.33 4.93
CA VAL A 331 18.36 -7.18 5.62
C VAL A 331 18.40 -5.97 4.71
N ALA A 332 17.99 -4.82 5.24
CA ALA A 332 18.08 -3.52 4.58
C ALA A 332 19.21 -2.67 5.17
N LYS A 333 19.77 -1.79 4.33
CA LYS A 333 20.85 -0.87 4.72
C LYS A 333 20.61 0.58 4.30
N SER A 334 19.60 0.81 3.49
CA SER A 334 19.25 2.11 2.92
C SER A 334 17.80 2.46 3.24
N PRO A 335 17.46 3.74 3.37
CA PRO A 335 16.06 4.16 3.49
C PRO A 335 15.27 3.90 2.20
N ILE A 336 15.93 3.72 1.06
CA ILE A 336 15.32 3.43 -0.25
C ILE A 336 15.46 1.92 -0.53
N PRO A 337 14.38 1.21 -0.91
CA PRO A 337 14.42 -0.19 -1.30
C PRO A 337 15.36 -0.49 -2.48
N ALA A 338 15.94 -1.70 -2.51
CA ALA A 338 17.00 -2.08 -3.43
C ALA A 338 16.61 -2.08 -4.93
N ASN A 339 15.33 -2.21 -5.23
CA ASN A 339 14.78 -2.23 -6.59
C ASN A 339 14.21 -0.87 -7.04
N MET A 340 14.62 0.21 -6.37
CA MET A 340 14.15 1.57 -6.64
C MET A 340 15.23 2.43 -7.29
N LEU A 341 14.82 3.42 -8.09
CA LEU A 341 15.72 4.39 -8.72
C LEU A 341 16.64 5.05 -7.66
N GLY A 342 17.92 5.14 -7.96
CA GLY A 342 18.89 5.82 -7.09
C GLY A 342 19.34 4.99 -5.89
N TYR A 343 18.91 3.73 -5.75
CA TYR A 343 19.46 2.87 -4.70
C TYR A 343 20.98 2.68 -4.84
N LYS A 344 21.70 3.00 -3.79
CA LYS A 344 23.16 2.89 -3.74
C LYS A 344 23.60 1.50 -3.29
N LYS A 345 23.95 0.66 -4.27
CA LYS A 345 24.33 -0.76 -4.02
C LYS A 345 25.58 -0.92 -3.15
N ASP A 346 26.53 -0.03 -3.29
CA ASP A 346 27.82 0.00 -2.57
C ASP A 346 27.77 0.83 -1.28
N LEU A 347 26.57 1.25 -0.82
CA LEU A 347 26.42 1.88 0.48
C LEU A 347 26.93 0.93 1.57
N PRO A 348 27.83 1.38 2.47
CA PRO A 348 28.23 0.58 3.62
C PRO A 348 27.04 0.24 4.53
N ASP A 349 27.21 -0.78 5.38
CA ASP A 349 26.27 -1.10 6.45
C ASP A 349 26.99 -1.09 7.80
N TYR A 350 26.21 -1.12 8.87
CA TYR A 350 26.70 -1.29 10.24
C TYR A 350 26.69 -2.78 10.56
N ASP A 351 27.86 -3.42 10.43
CA ASP A 351 28.02 -4.82 10.85
C ASP A 351 27.90 -4.94 12.36
N TYR A 352 27.30 -6.04 12.83
CA TYR A 352 27.13 -6.27 14.26
C TYR A 352 28.50 -6.36 14.96
N ASP A 353 28.81 -5.36 15.76
CA ASP A 353 30.06 -5.23 16.53
C ASP A 353 29.80 -4.59 17.89
N PRO A 354 29.43 -5.39 18.91
CA PRO A 354 29.17 -4.86 20.26
C PRO A 354 30.40 -4.19 20.91
N GLN A 355 31.63 -4.58 20.53
CA GLN A 355 32.82 -3.94 21.08
C GLN A 355 32.98 -2.51 20.55
N LYS A 356 32.87 -2.34 19.24
CA LYS A 356 32.87 -1.02 18.60
C LYS A 356 31.74 -0.13 19.14
N ALA A 357 30.57 -0.70 19.38
CA ALA A 357 29.46 0.02 20.00
C ALA A 357 29.81 0.54 21.40
N LYS A 358 30.46 -0.28 22.26
CA LYS A 358 30.93 0.16 23.59
C LYS A 358 31.94 1.29 23.49
N ASP A 359 32.87 1.20 22.55
CA ASP A 359 33.90 2.22 22.36
C ASP A 359 33.30 3.57 21.94
N LEU A 360 32.29 3.55 21.05
CA LEU A 360 31.55 4.74 20.65
C LEU A 360 30.71 5.34 21.79
N LEU A 361 30.04 4.49 22.58
CA LEU A 361 29.28 4.93 23.77
C LEU A 361 30.19 5.57 24.82
N LYS A 362 31.40 5.02 25.01
CA LYS A 362 32.41 5.61 25.87
C LYS A 362 32.84 6.99 25.37
N GLN A 363 33.10 7.14 24.08
CA GLN A 363 33.43 8.44 23.46
C GLN A 363 32.25 9.44 23.60
N ALA A 364 31.00 8.95 23.59
CA ALA A 364 29.81 9.75 23.82
C ALA A 364 29.56 10.12 25.30
N GLY A 365 30.40 9.64 26.24
CA GLY A 365 30.23 9.88 27.67
C GLY A 365 29.13 9.02 28.32
N LEU A 366 28.76 7.90 27.71
CA LEU A 366 27.72 6.98 28.18
C LEU A 366 28.29 5.63 28.67
N GLU A 367 29.47 5.62 29.25
CA GLU A 367 30.10 4.41 29.83
C GLU A 367 29.23 3.76 30.93
N LYS A 368 28.43 4.55 31.64
CA LYS A 368 27.52 4.08 32.69
C LYS A 368 26.18 3.59 32.13
N GLY A 369 26.02 3.65 30.80
CA GLY A 369 24.78 3.32 30.13
C GLY A 369 23.72 4.42 30.16
N ALA A 370 22.55 4.10 29.61
CA ALA A 370 21.37 4.97 29.62
C ALA A 370 20.09 4.12 29.65
N GLU A 371 18.99 4.72 30.08
CA GLU A 371 17.66 4.15 29.98
C GLU A 371 16.86 4.90 28.92
N VAL A 372 16.21 4.17 28.00
CA VAL A 372 15.44 4.72 26.90
C VAL A 372 14.14 3.93 26.67
N THR A 373 13.15 4.52 26.04
CA THR A 373 11.96 3.79 25.57
C THR A 373 12.15 3.29 24.14
N LEU A 374 11.71 2.07 23.88
CA LEU A 374 11.61 1.48 22.55
C LEU A 374 10.15 1.18 22.26
N TRP A 375 9.57 1.93 21.35
CA TRP A 375 8.19 1.75 20.98
C TRP A 375 8.04 0.60 19.99
N SER A 376 7.18 -0.36 20.32
CA SER A 376 6.85 -1.52 19.49
C SER A 376 5.47 -1.36 18.88
N MET A 377 5.36 -1.53 17.56
CA MET A 377 4.09 -1.44 16.83
C MET A 377 3.10 -2.50 17.32
N PRO A 378 1.81 -2.18 17.49
CA PRO A 378 0.78 -3.16 17.83
C PRO A 378 0.28 -3.96 16.63
N VAL A 379 0.65 -3.58 15.42
CA VAL A 379 0.17 -4.16 14.16
C VAL A 379 1.29 -4.86 13.39
N GLN A 380 0.91 -5.86 12.60
CA GLN A 380 1.82 -6.57 11.69
C GLN A 380 1.87 -5.88 10.32
N ARG A 381 3.04 -5.86 9.70
CA ARG A 381 3.27 -5.37 8.34
C ARG A 381 4.32 -6.25 7.63
N PRO A 382 4.38 -6.29 6.30
CA PRO A 382 5.42 -7.04 5.58
C PRO A 382 6.83 -6.68 6.02
N TYR A 383 7.09 -5.39 6.27
CA TYR A 383 8.36 -4.87 6.78
C TYR A 383 8.56 -5.03 8.29
N ASN A 384 7.55 -5.50 9.02
CA ASN A 384 7.58 -5.75 10.46
C ASN A 384 6.55 -6.82 10.86
N PRO A 385 6.82 -8.10 10.60
CA PRO A 385 5.85 -9.18 10.82
C PRO A 385 5.64 -9.52 12.31
N ASN A 386 6.56 -9.12 13.19
CA ASN A 386 6.41 -9.29 14.63
C ASN A 386 7.24 -8.24 15.39
N SER A 387 6.66 -7.06 15.54
CA SER A 387 7.31 -5.90 16.17
C SER A 387 7.76 -6.18 17.60
N ARG A 388 6.96 -6.90 18.38
CA ARG A 388 7.30 -7.25 19.76
C ARG A 388 8.58 -8.09 19.82
N ARG A 389 8.69 -9.10 18.96
CA ARG A 389 9.87 -9.96 18.91
C ARG A 389 11.11 -9.21 18.44
N ILE A 390 10.97 -8.33 17.45
CA ILE A 390 12.07 -7.46 17.01
C ILE A 390 12.54 -6.56 18.16
N ALA A 391 11.60 -5.93 18.87
CA ALA A 391 11.92 -5.07 20.02
C ALA A 391 12.66 -5.83 21.13
N GLU A 392 12.26 -7.06 21.45
CA GLU A 392 12.91 -7.90 22.47
C GLU A 392 14.34 -8.29 22.07
N MET A 393 14.57 -8.57 20.79
CA MET A 393 15.92 -8.86 20.28
C MET A 393 16.82 -7.62 20.35
N ILE A 394 16.32 -6.46 19.94
CA ILE A 394 17.06 -5.19 20.04
C ILE A 394 17.33 -4.83 21.51
N GLN A 395 16.36 -4.98 22.40
CA GLN A 395 16.52 -4.77 23.84
C GLN A 395 17.65 -5.63 24.41
N ASN A 396 17.66 -6.91 24.04
CA ASN A 396 18.71 -7.84 24.47
C ASN A 396 20.09 -7.41 23.95
N ASP A 397 20.19 -7.02 22.68
CA ASP A 397 21.45 -6.59 22.07
C ASP A 397 21.97 -5.29 22.69
N TRP A 398 21.10 -4.31 22.90
CA TRP A 398 21.48 -3.03 23.53
C TRP A 398 21.88 -3.21 25.00
N SER A 399 21.30 -4.20 25.70
CA SER A 399 21.68 -4.50 27.09
C SER A 399 23.14 -4.93 27.21
N LYS A 400 23.71 -5.61 26.21
CA LYS A 400 25.11 -6.07 26.17
C LYS A 400 26.11 -4.90 26.12
N VAL A 401 25.64 -3.73 25.68
CA VAL A 401 26.45 -2.50 25.59
C VAL A 401 26.06 -1.45 26.63
N GLY A 402 25.20 -1.82 27.61
CA GLY A 402 24.85 -0.97 28.74
C GLY A 402 23.60 -0.09 28.52
N ILE A 403 22.89 -0.21 27.40
CA ILE A 403 21.67 0.54 27.14
C ILE A 403 20.45 -0.27 27.55
N LYS A 404 19.66 0.26 28.48
CA LYS A 404 18.44 -0.35 28.98
C LYS A 404 17.23 0.18 28.24
N ALA A 405 16.71 -0.58 27.29
CA ALA A 405 15.50 -0.22 26.55
C ALA A 405 14.26 -0.74 27.27
N LYS A 406 13.31 0.16 27.57
CA LYS A 406 11.98 -0.21 28.05
C LYS A 406 11.03 -0.32 26.85
N ILE A 407 10.56 -1.53 26.55
CA ILE A 407 9.61 -1.75 25.48
C ILE A 407 8.23 -1.27 25.90
N VAL A 408 7.62 -0.38 25.09
CA VAL A 408 6.27 0.12 25.27
C VAL A 408 5.47 -0.07 23.98
N THR A 409 4.16 -0.23 24.10
CA THR A 409 3.24 -0.30 22.97
C THR A 409 1.96 0.45 23.32
N TYR A 410 1.29 0.99 22.33
CA TYR A 410 0.04 1.72 22.44
C TYR A 410 -0.94 1.16 21.42
N GLU A 411 -2.21 1.51 21.55
CA GLU A 411 -3.17 1.29 20.47
C GLU A 411 -2.68 2.02 19.20
N TRP A 412 -3.04 1.50 18.01
CA TRP A 412 -2.42 1.97 16.77
C TRP A 412 -2.60 3.48 16.51
N GLY A 413 -3.81 4.01 16.74
CA GLY A 413 -4.07 5.45 16.59
C GLY A 413 -3.26 6.29 17.58
N GLU A 414 -3.16 5.87 18.84
CA GLU A 414 -2.31 6.52 19.86
C GLU A 414 -0.82 6.42 19.51
N TYR A 415 -0.39 5.27 18.99
CA TYR A 415 0.98 5.06 18.54
C TYR A 415 1.37 6.08 17.46
N LEU A 416 0.53 6.24 16.43
CA LEU A 416 0.75 7.21 15.35
C LEU A 416 0.72 8.66 15.87
N ALA A 417 -0.27 8.99 16.69
CA ALA A 417 -0.40 10.33 17.26
C ALA A 417 0.80 10.71 18.14
N GLY A 418 1.27 9.79 18.97
CA GLY A 418 2.45 10.00 19.82
C GLY A 418 3.74 10.14 19.02
N MET A 419 3.92 9.36 17.95
CA MET A 419 5.07 9.52 17.04
C MET A 419 5.08 10.88 16.34
N ARG A 420 3.91 11.32 15.81
CA ARG A 420 3.79 12.65 15.20
C ARG A 420 4.16 13.79 16.16
N LYS A 421 3.82 13.64 17.44
CA LYS A 421 4.20 14.59 18.49
C LYS A 421 5.65 14.46 18.97
N GLY A 422 6.37 13.40 18.58
CA GLY A 422 7.74 13.12 19.04
C GLY A 422 7.80 12.65 20.51
N GLU A 423 6.80 11.95 21.01
CA GLU A 423 6.76 11.44 22.38
C GLU A 423 7.71 10.28 22.64
N HIS A 424 8.04 9.49 21.60
CA HIS A 424 8.98 8.37 21.64
C HIS A 424 10.43 8.83 21.81
N ASP A 425 11.28 7.96 22.39
CA ASP A 425 12.73 8.09 22.30
C ASP A 425 13.24 7.34 21.07
N SER A 426 12.81 6.09 20.90
CA SER A 426 12.99 5.31 19.67
C SER A 426 11.71 4.54 19.34
N ALA A 427 11.45 4.30 18.04
CA ALA A 427 10.23 3.63 17.61
C ALA A 427 10.49 2.70 16.41
N LEU A 428 9.97 1.48 16.49
CA LEU A 428 9.88 0.57 15.34
C LEU A 428 8.78 1.07 14.40
N PHE A 429 9.14 1.26 13.15
CA PHE A 429 8.20 1.71 12.11
C PHE A 429 8.64 1.18 10.75
N GLY A 430 8.00 1.65 9.71
CA GLY A 430 8.37 1.36 8.34
C GLY A 430 7.40 1.99 7.35
N TRP A 431 7.70 1.82 6.08
CA TRP A 431 6.94 2.40 4.99
C TRP A 431 6.79 1.41 3.84
N MET A 432 5.67 1.47 3.15
CA MET A 432 5.46 0.85 1.85
C MET A 432 5.32 1.95 0.82
N SER A 433 5.92 1.77 -0.34
CA SER A 433 5.80 2.77 -1.40
C SER A 433 4.36 2.89 -1.89
N ASP A 434 3.90 4.12 -2.04
CA ASP A 434 2.58 4.43 -2.57
C ASP A 434 2.60 4.60 -4.10
N ASN A 435 3.72 5.11 -4.65
CA ASN A 435 3.82 5.52 -6.06
C ASN A 435 5.05 4.99 -6.80
N GLY A 436 5.94 4.23 -6.13
CA GLY A 436 7.17 3.71 -6.73
C GLY A 436 8.29 4.74 -6.93
N ASP A 437 8.11 5.99 -6.55
CA ASP A 437 9.14 7.03 -6.64
C ASP A 437 10.02 7.06 -5.38
N PRO A 438 11.35 7.25 -5.50
CA PRO A 438 12.25 7.35 -4.35
C PRO A 438 11.92 8.48 -3.39
N ASP A 439 11.26 9.55 -3.84
CA ASP A 439 10.84 10.65 -2.98
C ASP A 439 9.86 10.21 -1.89
N ASN A 440 9.06 9.20 -2.17
CA ASN A 440 8.13 8.59 -1.22
C ASN A 440 8.83 7.99 0.01
N PHE A 441 10.13 7.73 -0.09
CA PHE A 441 10.99 7.33 1.05
C PHE A 441 11.91 8.46 1.48
N ALA A 442 12.71 8.99 0.56
CA ALA A 442 13.76 9.94 0.90
C ALA A 442 13.19 11.32 1.31
N GLY A 443 12.21 11.83 0.57
CA GLY A 443 11.55 13.10 0.86
C GLY A 443 10.54 12.98 1.97
N THR A 444 9.56 12.09 1.81
CA THR A 444 8.45 11.93 2.76
C THR A 444 8.91 11.60 4.17
N LEU A 445 9.86 10.68 4.33
CA LEU A 445 10.24 10.17 5.65
C LEU A 445 11.40 10.89 6.31
N LEU A 446 12.19 11.69 5.58
CA LEU A 446 13.46 12.21 6.08
C LEU A 446 13.70 13.71 5.81
N SER A 447 12.84 14.37 5.01
CA SER A 447 12.99 15.83 4.82
C SER A 447 12.70 16.61 6.10
N CYS A 448 13.35 17.77 6.23
CA CYS A 448 13.20 18.64 7.40
C CYS A 448 11.76 19.14 7.60
N ASP A 449 11.04 19.43 6.51
CA ASP A 449 9.68 19.96 6.56
C ASP A 449 8.69 18.92 7.12
N ASN A 450 8.96 17.63 6.90
CA ASN A 450 8.11 16.52 7.32
C ASN A 450 8.25 16.14 8.81
N ILE A 451 9.10 16.81 9.57
CA ILE A 451 9.07 16.79 11.03
C ILE A 451 7.75 17.37 11.55
N LYS A 452 7.26 18.46 10.94
CA LYS A 452 6.03 19.15 11.36
C LYS A 452 4.77 18.34 11.02
N THR A 453 4.76 17.67 9.87
CA THR A 453 3.64 16.80 9.48
C THR A 453 3.64 15.48 10.24
N GLY A 454 4.80 15.07 10.77
CA GLY A 454 4.99 13.87 11.57
C GLY A 454 5.40 12.64 10.76
N SER A 455 5.57 12.73 9.46
CA SER A 455 6.04 11.61 8.63
C SER A 455 7.52 11.30 8.87
N ASN A 456 8.34 12.34 9.19
CA ASN A 456 9.72 12.16 9.63
C ASN A 456 9.75 11.81 11.12
N VAL A 457 9.52 10.54 11.43
CA VAL A 457 9.47 10.05 12.83
C VAL A 457 10.83 10.07 13.53
N ALA A 458 11.94 10.12 12.79
CA ALA A 458 13.27 10.34 13.39
C ALA A 458 13.46 11.78 13.88
N ARG A 459 12.61 12.71 13.45
CA ARG A 459 12.72 14.14 13.74
C ARG A 459 14.10 14.71 13.38
N TRP A 460 14.74 14.05 12.44
CA TRP A 460 16.07 14.37 11.97
C TRP A 460 16.02 15.40 10.83
N CYS A 461 16.85 16.44 10.94
CA CYS A 461 16.98 17.45 9.91
C CYS A 461 18.45 17.70 9.61
N ASP A 462 18.88 17.31 8.43
CA ASP A 462 20.20 17.59 7.87
C ASP A 462 20.03 18.42 6.60
N LYS A 463 20.53 19.65 6.59
CA LYS A 463 20.32 20.58 5.48
C LYS A 463 20.97 20.15 4.16
N PRO A 464 22.19 19.58 4.13
CA PRO A 464 22.75 18.95 2.95
C PRO A 464 21.87 17.83 2.38
N TYR A 465 21.38 16.92 3.23
CA TYR A 465 20.45 15.86 2.83
C TYR A 465 19.17 16.44 2.21
N ASP A 466 18.51 17.34 2.95
CA ASP A 466 17.25 18.00 2.57
C ASP A 466 17.37 18.72 1.21
N SER A 467 18.50 19.40 0.97
CA SER A 467 18.78 20.05 -0.31
C SER A 467 18.91 19.07 -1.48
N LEU A 468 19.55 17.92 -1.27
CA LEU A 468 19.69 16.91 -2.31
C LEU A 468 18.34 16.31 -2.70
N VAL A 469 17.52 15.96 -1.72
CA VAL A 469 16.19 15.37 -1.94
C VAL A 469 15.25 16.37 -2.62
N LYS A 470 15.22 17.63 -2.14
CA LYS A 470 14.43 18.70 -2.76
C LYS A 470 14.86 19.01 -4.19
N ARG A 471 16.14 18.89 -4.51
CA ARG A 471 16.61 19.01 -5.90
C ARG A 471 16.18 17.82 -6.73
N ALA A 472 16.23 16.59 -6.20
CA ALA A 472 15.89 15.39 -6.92
C ALA A 472 14.45 15.37 -7.41
N ILE A 473 13.49 15.94 -6.66
CA ILE A 473 12.09 16.01 -7.06
C ILE A 473 11.86 17.03 -8.20
N LEU A 474 12.73 18.04 -8.33
CA LEU A 474 12.61 19.08 -9.36
C LEU A 474 13.26 18.69 -10.71
N VAL A 475 14.07 17.63 -10.73
CA VAL A 475 14.83 17.19 -11.91
C VAL A 475 14.11 16.07 -12.62
N SER A 476 13.88 16.22 -13.94
CA SER A 476 13.20 15.22 -14.75
C SER A 476 14.15 14.10 -15.25
N ASP A 477 15.46 14.34 -15.30
CA ASP A 477 16.45 13.34 -15.76
C ASP A 477 16.62 12.24 -14.69
N PRO A 478 16.26 10.98 -15.01
CA PRO A 478 16.36 9.88 -14.05
C PRO A 478 17.81 9.60 -13.59
N GLN A 479 18.82 9.85 -14.45
CA GLN A 479 20.22 9.61 -14.09
C GLN A 479 20.72 10.65 -13.09
N GLU A 480 20.36 11.91 -13.29
CA GLU A 480 20.67 12.98 -12.34
C GLU A 480 19.94 12.77 -11.01
N ARG A 481 18.65 12.41 -11.05
CA ARG A 481 17.88 12.05 -9.86
C ARG A 481 18.55 10.92 -9.08
N ALA A 482 18.95 9.85 -9.77
CA ALA A 482 19.62 8.70 -9.16
C ALA A 482 20.91 9.11 -8.43
N LYS A 483 21.71 10.01 -9.00
CA LYS A 483 22.94 10.54 -8.37
C LYS A 483 22.61 11.33 -7.10
N LEU A 484 21.58 12.17 -7.14
CA LEU A 484 21.18 12.98 -5.98
C LEU A 484 20.71 12.08 -4.83
N TYR A 485 19.88 11.07 -5.10
CA TYR A 485 19.46 10.11 -4.08
C TYR A 485 20.61 9.24 -3.56
N ALA A 486 21.57 8.87 -4.42
CA ALA A 486 22.76 8.14 -3.96
C ALA A 486 23.60 8.97 -2.97
N GLN A 487 23.82 10.27 -3.26
CA GLN A 487 24.49 11.20 -2.33
C GLN A 487 23.72 11.39 -1.02
N ALA A 488 22.40 11.50 -1.09
CA ALA A 488 21.56 11.60 0.10
C ALA A 488 21.69 10.35 1.00
N GLN A 489 21.76 9.14 0.42
CA GLN A 489 21.95 7.90 1.17
C GLN A 489 23.33 7.84 1.88
N GLU A 490 24.38 8.45 1.34
CA GLU A 490 25.68 8.56 2.01
C GLU A 490 25.57 9.40 3.29
N ILE A 491 24.88 10.54 3.21
CA ILE A 491 24.64 11.40 4.38
C ILE A 491 23.77 10.63 5.40
N PHE A 492 22.71 9.98 4.95
CA PHE A 492 21.86 9.17 5.82
C PHE A 492 22.67 8.10 6.58
N TYR A 493 23.54 7.35 5.90
CA TYR A 493 24.42 6.37 6.52
C TYR A 493 25.33 7.03 7.57
N GLN A 494 25.99 8.13 7.23
CA GLN A 494 26.90 8.83 8.13
C GLN A 494 26.19 9.38 9.37
N GLN A 495 24.97 9.86 9.24
CA GLN A 495 24.18 10.50 10.31
C GLN A 495 23.36 9.50 11.14
N ALA A 496 23.13 8.29 10.63
CA ALA A 496 22.47 7.19 11.33
C ALA A 496 21.15 7.56 12.04
N PRO A 497 20.17 8.24 11.39
CA PRO A 497 18.91 8.59 12.06
C PRO A 497 18.05 7.36 12.35
N TRP A 498 18.31 6.25 11.66
CA TRP A 498 17.64 4.97 11.83
C TRP A 498 18.62 3.81 12.06
N ILE A 499 18.10 2.72 12.60
CA ILE A 499 18.58 1.37 12.30
C ILE A 499 17.67 0.85 11.19
N THR A 500 18.16 0.83 9.95
CA THR A 500 17.42 0.23 8.83
C THR A 500 17.48 -1.29 8.99
N LEU A 501 16.33 -1.95 9.18
CA LEU A 501 16.28 -3.35 9.59
C LEU A 501 16.11 -4.30 8.40
N ALA A 502 15.00 -4.19 7.70
CA ALA A 502 14.62 -5.18 6.70
C ALA A 502 13.70 -4.62 5.62
N THR A 503 13.69 -5.28 4.47
CA THR A 503 12.61 -5.25 3.49
C THR A 503 11.83 -6.56 3.58
N GLY A 504 10.50 -6.48 3.46
CA GLY A 504 9.64 -7.67 3.44
C GLY A 504 9.09 -7.93 2.03
N LYS A 505 8.82 -9.21 1.73
CA LYS A 505 8.11 -9.62 0.52
C LYS A 505 6.61 -9.63 0.76
N THR A 506 5.83 -9.36 -0.28
CA THR A 506 4.39 -9.62 -0.27
C THR A 506 4.15 -11.04 -0.75
N PHE A 507 3.29 -11.77 -0.04
CA PHE A 507 2.92 -13.13 -0.38
C PHE A 507 1.43 -13.24 -0.68
N TYR A 508 1.10 -14.13 -1.61
CA TYR A 508 -0.27 -14.61 -1.83
C TYR A 508 -0.23 -16.09 -2.15
N ALA A 509 -1.35 -16.77 -1.95
CA ALA A 509 -1.43 -18.17 -2.32
C ALA A 509 -2.64 -18.43 -3.21
N THR A 510 -2.49 -19.37 -4.13
CA THR A 510 -3.53 -19.74 -5.10
C THR A 510 -3.74 -21.24 -5.11
N ARG A 511 -4.88 -21.66 -5.65
CA ARG A 511 -5.02 -23.03 -6.18
C ARG A 511 -4.08 -23.19 -7.37
N SER A 512 -3.57 -24.41 -7.58
CA SER A 512 -2.62 -24.72 -8.67
C SER A 512 -3.19 -24.56 -10.07
N ASN A 513 -4.53 -24.60 -10.20
CA ASN A 513 -5.24 -24.37 -11.46
C ASN A 513 -5.53 -22.91 -11.79
N VAL A 514 -5.10 -21.97 -10.93
CA VAL A 514 -5.21 -20.52 -11.19
C VAL A 514 -4.00 -20.04 -11.97
N SER A 515 -4.23 -19.35 -13.07
CA SER A 515 -3.19 -18.67 -13.86
C SER A 515 -3.59 -17.22 -14.17
N GLY A 516 -2.63 -16.38 -14.51
CA GLY A 516 -2.86 -14.99 -14.91
C GLY A 516 -3.15 -14.00 -13.77
N TYR A 517 -3.23 -14.44 -12.51
CA TYR A 517 -3.27 -13.53 -11.36
C TYR A 517 -1.89 -13.00 -11.06
N SER A 518 -1.79 -11.70 -10.86
CA SER A 518 -0.54 -11.06 -10.46
C SER A 518 -0.77 -9.99 -9.40
N VAL A 519 0.26 -9.75 -8.61
CA VAL A 519 0.33 -8.65 -7.64
C VAL A 519 1.56 -7.83 -7.98
N SER A 520 1.40 -6.52 -8.04
CA SER A 520 2.47 -5.56 -8.28
C SER A 520 2.45 -4.47 -7.21
N LEU A 521 3.32 -3.47 -7.35
CA LEU A 521 3.28 -2.26 -6.53
C LEU A 521 1.88 -1.61 -6.54
N MET A 522 1.22 -1.60 -7.70
CA MET A 522 -0.11 -0.99 -7.89
C MET A 522 -1.27 -1.94 -7.55
N GLY A 523 -0.99 -3.05 -6.86
CA GLY A 523 -1.99 -3.98 -6.36
C GLY A 523 -2.21 -5.22 -7.22
N SER A 524 -3.39 -5.80 -7.09
CA SER A 524 -3.80 -7.08 -7.69
C SER A 524 -4.40 -6.88 -9.07
N ASP A 525 -4.02 -7.73 -10.03
CA ASP A 525 -4.65 -7.79 -11.36
C ASP A 525 -5.48 -9.07 -11.49
N PHE A 526 -6.79 -8.88 -11.64
CA PHE A 526 -7.77 -9.95 -11.86
C PHE A 526 -8.18 -10.07 -13.34
N SER A 527 -7.75 -9.16 -14.20
CA SER A 527 -8.24 -9.04 -15.58
C SER A 527 -7.86 -10.21 -16.49
N LYS A 528 -6.76 -10.90 -16.18
CA LYS A 528 -6.20 -11.99 -16.98
C LYS A 528 -6.35 -13.38 -16.32
N VAL A 529 -7.07 -13.46 -15.19
CA VAL A 529 -7.19 -14.72 -14.43
C VAL A 529 -7.97 -15.77 -15.19
N LYS A 530 -7.42 -16.99 -15.22
CA LYS A 530 -8.04 -18.18 -15.78
C LYS A 530 -8.04 -19.31 -14.75
N LEU A 531 -9.10 -20.10 -14.73
CA LEU A 531 -9.20 -21.37 -14.04
C LEU A 531 -8.98 -22.51 -15.07
N ASN A 532 -7.89 -23.27 -14.91
CA ASN A 532 -7.48 -24.33 -15.85
C ASN A 532 -7.98 -25.71 -15.41
#